data_093b46bad884750753344cf69b7fe7a0
#
_entry.id   093b46bad884750753344cf69b7fe7a0
#
_cell.length_a   1.000
_cell.length_b   1.000
_cell.length_c   1.000
_cell.angle_alpha   90.00
_cell.angle_beta   90.00
_cell.angle_gamma   90.00
#
_symmetry.space_group_name_H-M   'P 1'
#
loop_
_entity.id
_entity.type
_entity.pdbx_description
1 polymer ?
#
loop_
_entity_poly.entity_id
_entity_poly.type
_entity_poly.pdbx_seq_one_letter_code
_entity_poly.pdbx_strand_id
1 'polypeptide(L)'
;GHVSFPGGKRDQEDKSDYDTSVRESQEEVGLEQEQIYFVGKLEQMLSPHGCLVSPFVARIPNQFKPRINEAEIESCFWVPLSFFLDPEQHQLRQHHEKGPYPHFTHHFQFEGYHIWGMTALMIIRLLELGLGHHSIHPPHHPRAPHWIAVAQNHRENSFNPSVA
;
A
#
# COMPACT_ATOMS: atom_id res chain seq x y z
N GLY A 1 -14.17 -0.93 -11.33
CA GLY A 1 -13.07 -0.08 -10.87
C GLY A 1 -12.00 -0.86 -10.15
N HIS A 2 -10.87 -0.24 -9.90
CA HIS A 2 -9.81 -0.81 -9.06
C HIS A 2 -10.00 -0.33 -7.61
N VAL A 3 -9.76 -1.23 -6.65
CA VAL A 3 -9.74 -0.86 -5.24
C VAL A 3 -8.46 -0.09 -4.95
N SER A 4 -8.58 1.12 -4.39
CA SER A 4 -7.46 1.96 -3.98
C SER A 4 -7.74 2.65 -2.64
N PHE A 5 -6.71 3.12 -1.98
CA PHE A 5 -6.83 4.13 -0.94
C PHE A 5 -7.10 5.50 -1.58
N PRO A 6 -7.72 6.44 -0.85
CA PRO A 6 -7.86 7.81 -1.32
C PRO A 6 -6.51 8.41 -1.70
N GLY A 7 -6.45 9.12 -2.83
CA GLY A 7 -5.22 9.73 -3.27
C GLY A 7 -5.19 10.04 -4.75
N GLY A 8 -4.34 11.00 -5.12
CA GLY A 8 -4.23 11.50 -6.48
C GLY A 8 -2.88 12.14 -6.77
N LYS A 9 -2.89 12.99 -7.78
CA LYS A 9 -1.72 13.76 -8.20
C LYS A 9 -1.62 15.04 -7.37
N ARG A 10 -0.38 15.42 -7.12
CA ARG A 10 -0.08 16.68 -6.44
C ARG A 10 -0.50 17.87 -7.29
N ASP A 11 -1.28 18.76 -6.70
CA ASP A 11 -1.64 20.05 -7.28
C ASP A 11 -0.62 21.13 -6.92
N GLN A 12 -0.68 22.26 -7.64
CA GLN A 12 0.25 23.38 -7.43
C GLN A 12 0.11 24.01 -6.03
N GLU A 13 -1.06 23.93 -5.44
CA GLU A 13 -1.37 24.46 -4.11
C GLU A 13 -0.93 23.53 -2.97
N ASP A 14 -0.71 22.25 -3.26
CA ASP A 14 -0.26 21.28 -2.27
C ASP A 14 1.21 21.56 -1.88
N LYS A 15 1.47 21.82 -0.61
CA LYS A 15 2.82 22.08 -0.10
C LYS A 15 3.67 20.83 -0.01
N SER A 16 3.05 19.67 0.15
CA SER A 16 3.70 18.37 0.28
C SER A 16 2.82 17.23 -0.27
N ASP A 17 3.41 16.05 -0.47
CA ASP A 17 2.64 14.84 -0.82
C ASP A 17 1.62 14.48 0.27
N TYR A 18 1.89 14.84 1.53
CA TYR A 18 0.94 14.66 2.62
C TYR A 18 -0.29 15.55 2.47
N ASP A 19 -0.10 16.82 2.11
CA ASP A 19 -1.22 17.73 1.86
C ASP A 19 -2.08 17.21 0.70
N THR A 20 -1.46 16.68 -0.35
CA THR A 20 -2.18 15.99 -1.43
C THR A 20 -3.05 14.85 -0.88
N SER A 21 -2.49 13.98 -0.04
CA SER A 21 -3.25 12.84 0.50
C SER A 21 -4.42 13.27 1.40
N VAL A 22 -4.27 14.39 2.12
CA VAL A 22 -5.33 14.97 2.95
C VAL A 22 -6.43 15.57 2.06
N ARG A 23 -6.07 16.39 1.07
CA ARG A 23 -7.01 17.01 0.13
C ARG A 23 -7.84 15.93 -0.61
N GLU A 24 -7.17 14.93 -1.18
CA GLU A 24 -7.83 13.85 -1.90
C GLU A 24 -8.77 13.03 -0.98
N SER A 25 -8.37 12.79 0.28
CA SER A 25 -9.23 12.12 1.26
C SER A 25 -10.49 12.93 1.57
N GLN A 26 -10.39 14.26 1.59
CA GLN A 26 -11.53 15.13 1.77
C GLN A 26 -12.44 15.16 0.54
N GLU A 27 -11.86 15.25 -0.66
CA GLU A 27 -12.59 15.33 -1.93
C GLU A 27 -13.31 14.01 -2.26
N GLU A 28 -12.62 12.87 -2.10
CA GLU A 28 -13.15 11.56 -2.49
C GLU A 28 -14.13 10.96 -1.48
N VAL A 29 -13.83 11.08 -0.17
CA VAL A 29 -14.61 10.39 0.88
C VAL A 29 -15.11 11.31 1.99
N GLY A 30 -14.87 12.61 1.91
CA GLY A 30 -15.34 13.60 2.89
C GLY A 30 -14.64 13.51 4.25
N LEU A 31 -13.39 13.05 4.29
CA LEU A 31 -12.59 12.95 5.50
C LEU A 31 -11.89 14.29 5.76
N GLU A 32 -12.33 15.01 6.77
CA GLU A 32 -11.78 16.32 7.12
C GLU A 32 -10.39 16.19 7.77
N GLN A 33 -9.52 17.16 7.53
CA GLN A 33 -8.14 17.17 8.04
C GLN A 33 -8.04 16.96 9.55
N GLU A 34 -8.96 17.55 10.33
CA GLU A 34 -9.01 17.47 11.80
C GLU A 34 -9.33 16.04 12.29
N GLN A 35 -9.84 15.19 11.42
CA GLN A 35 -10.14 13.79 11.70
C GLN A 35 -8.98 12.85 11.37
N ILE A 36 -7.92 13.37 10.71
CA ILE A 36 -6.77 12.59 10.27
C ILE A 36 -5.66 12.67 11.32
N TYR A 37 -5.44 11.58 12.03
CA TYR A 37 -4.33 11.46 12.99
C TYR A 37 -3.17 10.75 12.32
N PHE A 38 -2.20 11.51 11.84
CA PHE A 38 -1.00 10.99 11.17
C PHE A 38 -0.25 9.98 12.07
N VAL A 39 0.08 8.82 11.52
CA VAL A 39 0.83 7.75 12.21
C VAL A 39 2.22 7.60 11.61
N GLY A 40 2.34 7.62 10.28
CA GLY A 40 3.63 7.42 9.65
C GLY A 40 3.53 7.46 8.12
N LYS A 41 4.69 7.27 7.48
CA LYS A 41 4.84 7.17 6.03
C LYS A 41 5.49 5.83 5.69
N LEU A 42 4.97 5.14 4.70
CA LEU A 42 5.62 3.97 4.13
C LEU A 42 6.67 4.41 3.09
N GLU A 43 7.50 3.47 2.67
CA GLU A 43 8.44 3.69 1.58
C GLU A 43 7.70 4.10 0.30
N GLN A 44 8.29 5.01 -0.46
CA GLN A 44 7.76 5.39 -1.76
C GLN A 44 7.82 4.20 -2.73
N MET A 45 6.81 4.08 -3.55
CA MET A 45 6.66 2.99 -4.51
C MET A 45 6.51 3.54 -5.93
N LEU A 46 7.21 2.92 -6.89
CA LEU A 46 7.04 3.26 -8.29
C LEU A 46 5.83 2.49 -8.85
N SER A 47 4.87 3.23 -9.40
CA SER A 47 3.72 2.62 -10.07
C SER A 47 4.10 2.02 -11.43
N PRO A 48 3.31 1.08 -11.99
CA PRO A 48 3.51 0.56 -13.34
C PRO A 48 3.50 1.65 -14.43
N HIS A 49 2.89 2.80 -14.13
CA HIS A 49 2.82 3.95 -15.04
C HIS A 49 3.95 4.96 -14.82
N GLY A 50 4.96 4.63 -14.00
CA GLY A 50 6.13 5.50 -13.76
C GLY A 50 5.87 6.63 -12.75
N CYS A 51 4.75 6.65 -12.04
CA CYS A 51 4.48 7.62 -10.99
C CYS A 51 5.08 7.15 -9.66
N LEU A 52 5.76 8.05 -8.95
CA LEU A 52 6.22 7.81 -7.60
C LEU A 52 5.07 8.07 -6.62
N VAL A 53 4.68 7.04 -5.88
CA VAL A 53 3.58 7.08 -4.92
C VAL A 53 4.12 7.13 -3.50
N SER A 54 3.63 8.07 -2.70
CA SER A 54 3.98 8.28 -1.29
C SER A 54 2.83 7.84 -0.39
N PRO A 55 2.83 6.62 0.18
CA PRO A 55 1.76 6.18 1.06
C PRO A 55 1.92 6.76 2.47
N PHE A 56 0.81 7.27 3.02
CA PHE A 56 0.73 7.76 4.39
C PHE A 56 -0.22 6.89 5.19
N VAL A 57 0.11 6.66 6.46
CA VAL A 57 -0.70 5.91 7.41
C VAL A 57 -1.27 6.87 8.43
N ALA A 58 -2.57 6.81 8.61
CA ALA A 58 -3.27 7.63 9.59
C ALA A 58 -4.33 6.81 10.34
N ARG A 59 -4.68 7.27 11.53
CA ARG A 59 -5.89 6.85 12.24
C ARG A 59 -7.00 7.85 11.98
N ILE A 60 -8.22 7.35 11.87
CA ILE A 60 -9.44 8.16 11.74
C ILE A 60 -10.45 7.73 12.80
N PRO A 61 -11.46 8.56 13.14
CA PRO A 61 -12.46 8.21 14.12
C PRO A 61 -13.26 6.95 13.72
N ASN A 62 -13.51 6.06 14.69
CA ASN A 62 -14.28 4.83 14.44
C ASN A 62 -15.72 5.10 13.95
N GLN A 63 -16.27 6.28 14.26
CA GLN A 63 -17.62 6.68 13.84
C GLN A 63 -17.63 7.42 12.50
N PHE A 64 -16.48 7.56 11.84
CA PHE A 64 -16.40 8.20 10.53
C PHE A 64 -17.32 7.51 9.53
N LYS A 65 -18.17 8.29 8.89
CA LYS A 65 -19.07 7.84 7.82
C LYS A 65 -18.64 8.50 6.53
N PRO A 66 -18.13 7.74 5.56
CA PRO A 66 -17.71 8.30 4.28
C PRO A 66 -18.86 9.01 3.57
N ARG A 67 -18.57 10.17 3.01
CA ARG A 67 -19.40 10.90 2.06
C ARG A 67 -18.68 10.86 0.73
N ILE A 68 -18.98 9.82 -0.05
CA ILE A 68 -18.30 9.59 -1.33
C ILE A 68 -18.69 10.65 -2.37
N ASN A 69 -17.71 11.07 -3.15
CA ASN A 69 -17.93 11.83 -4.37
C ASN A 69 -18.29 10.83 -5.49
N GLU A 70 -19.58 10.68 -5.76
CA GLU A 70 -20.10 9.69 -6.74
C GLU A 70 -19.60 9.94 -8.17
N ALA A 71 -19.03 11.10 -8.47
CA ALA A 71 -18.42 11.37 -9.77
C ALA A 71 -17.05 10.66 -9.93
N GLU A 72 -16.40 10.30 -8.84
CA GLU A 72 -15.05 9.71 -8.82
C GLU A 72 -15.02 8.33 -8.17
N ILE A 73 -15.81 8.13 -7.11
CA ILE A 73 -15.80 6.95 -6.26
C ILE A 73 -17.11 6.17 -6.39
N GLU A 74 -17.03 4.93 -6.84
CA GLU A 74 -18.18 4.03 -6.97
C GLU A 74 -18.67 3.51 -5.60
N SER A 75 -17.74 3.18 -4.71
CA SER A 75 -18.04 2.64 -3.37
C SER A 75 -16.87 2.85 -2.40
N CYS A 76 -17.19 2.93 -1.11
CA CYS A 76 -16.21 2.94 -0.04
C CYS A 76 -16.59 1.87 0.99
N PHE A 77 -15.63 1.09 1.45
CA PHE A 77 -15.85 -0.02 2.37
C PHE A 77 -14.69 -0.18 3.36
N TRP A 78 -14.96 -0.89 4.44
CA TRP A 78 -14.01 -1.15 5.50
C TRP A 78 -13.57 -2.61 5.45
N VAL A 79 -12.28 -2.83 5.61
CA VAL A 79 -11.73 -4.20 5.72
C VAL A 79 -11.08 -4.34 7.10
N PRO A 80 -11.47 -5.32 7.91
CA PRO A 80 -10.80 -5.60 9.16
C PRO A 80 -9.32 -5.90 8.92
N LEU A 81 -8.42 -5.28 9.68
CA LEU A 81 -6.98 -5.52 9.52
C LEU A 81 -6.62 -7.00 9.76
N SER A 82 -7.38 -7.69 10.63
CA SER A 82 -7.24 -9.13 10.87
C SER A 82 -7.47 -10.00 9.63
N PHE A 83 -8.29 -9.52 8.67
CA PHE A 83 -8.49 -10.22 7.40
C PHE A 83 -7.19 -10.37 6.62
N PHE A 84 -6.36 -9.33 6.59
CA PHE A 84 -5.09 -9.35 5.87
C PHE A 84 -3.98 -10.14 6.60
N LEU A 85 -4.19 -10.47 7.88
CA LEU A 85 -3.28 -11.30 8.68
C LEU A 85 -3.53 -12.80 8.49
N ASP A 86 -4.67 -13.17 7.90
CA ASP A 86 -5.01 -14.56 7.60
C ASP A 86 -4.30 -15.00 6.31
N PRO A 87 -3.34 -15.93 6.37
CA PRO A 87 -2.62 -16.40 5.19
C PRO A 87 -3.51 -17.10 4.15
N GLU A 88 -4.68 -17.60 4.53
CA GLU A 88 -5.62 -18.23 3.60
C GLU A 88 -6.31 -17.20 2.67
N GLN A 89 -6.37 -15.93 3.09
CA GLN A 89 -6.94 -14.85 2.29
C GLN A 89 -5.92 -14.26 1.29
N HIS A 90 -4.64 -14.57 1.48
CA HIS A 90 -3.56 -14.02 0.67
C HIS A 90 -3.18 -14.95 -0.48
N GLN A 91 -3.23 -14.42 -1.70
CA GLN A 91 -2.76 -15.12 -2.90
C GLN A 91 -1.60 -14.35 -3.52
N LEU A 92 -0.54 -15.06 -3.84
CA LEU A 92 0.58 -14.54 -4.60
C LEU A 92 0.48 -15.05 -6.04
N ARG A 93 0.37 -14.14 -7.01
CA ARG A 93 0.28 -14.51 -8.44
C ARG A 93 1.55 -14.11 -9.18
N GLN A 94 2.08 -15.03 -9.94
CA GLN A 94 3.24 -14.80 -10.79
C GLN A 94 2.78 -14.26 -12.15
N HIS A 95 3.40 -13.18 -12.59
CA HIS A 95 3.24 -12.65 -13.94
C HIS A 95 4.50 -12.98 -14.76
N HIS A 96 4.29 -13.48 -15.98
CA HIS A 96 5.37 -13.84 -16.91
C HIS A 96 5.68 -12.71 -17.90
N GLU A 97 5.41 -11.47 -17.54
CA GLU A 97 5.65 -10.35 -18.43
C GLU A 97 7.14 -10.00 -18.53
N LYS A 98 7.57 -9.92 -19.77
CA LYS A 98 8.79 -9.34 -20.38
C LYS A 98 9.89 -8.86 -19.41
N GLY A 99 10.64 -9.79 -18.83
CA GLY A 99 11.84 -9.49 -18.06
C GLY A 99 12.56 -10.77 -17.61
N PRO A 100 13.85 -10.69 -17.26
CA PRO A 100 14.62 -11.86 -16.83
C PRO A 100 14.18 -12.41 -15.47
N TYR A 101 13.34 -11.67 -14.72
CA TYR A 101 12.88 -12.06 -13.38
C TYR A 101 11.35 -12.15 -13.33
N PRO A 102 10.81 -13.17 -12.64
CA PRO A 102 9.38 -13.29 -12.43
C PRO A 102 8.88 -12.13 -11.56
N HIS A 103 7.79 -11.51 -12.00
CA HIS A 103 7.10 -10.48 -11.24
C HIS A 103 5.93 -11.11 -10.47
N PHE A 104 5.82 -10.78 -9.18
CA PHE A 104 4.74 -11.28 -8.33
C PHE A 104 3.86 -10.13 -7.85
N THR A 105 2.56 -10.39 -7.78
CA THR A 105 1.59 -9.46 -7.21
C THR A 105 0.80 -10.11 -6.08
N HIS A 106 0.51 -9.33 -5.06
CA HIS A 106 -0.33 -9.74 -3.92
C HIS A 106 -1.79 -9.51 -4.25
N HIS A 107 -2.64 -10.45 -3.87
CA HIS A 107 -4.07 -10.45 -4.12
C HIS A 107 -4.86 -10.88 -2.89
N PHE A 108 -5.98 -10.18 -2.63
CA PHE A 108 -6.96 -10.52 -1.60
C PHE A 108 -8.36 -10.43 -2.21
N GLN A 109 -9.29 -11.27 -1.74
CA GLN A 109 -10.70 -11.22 -2.12
C GLN A 109 -11.53 -10.96 -0.87
N PHE A 110 -12.16 -9.79 -0.78
CA PHE A 110 -12.98 -9.40 0.35
C PHE A 110 -14.37 -9.00 -0.12
N GLU A 111 -15.41 -9.73 0.27
CA GLU A 111 -16.82 -9.43 -0.03
C GLU A 111 -17.11 -9.08 -1.49
N GLY A 112 -16.46 -9.78 -2.43
CA GLY A 112 -16.58 -9.53 -3.87
C GLY A 112 -15.61 -8.47 -4.43
N TYR A 113 -14.92 -7.73 -3.59
CA TYR A 113 -13.88 -6.78 -4.01
C TYR A 113 -12.54 -7.49 -4.20
N HIS A 114 -11.86 -7.17 -5.29
CA HIS A 114 -10.53 -7.67 -5.59
C HIS A 114 -9.47 -6.60 -5.25
N ILE A 115 -8.74 -6.81 -4.16
CA ILE A 115 -7.67 -5.94 -3.69
C ILE A 115 -6.34 -6.52 -4.17
N TRP A 116 -5.61 -5.81 -5.03
CA TRP A 116 -4.40 -6.32 -5.65
C TRP A 116 -3.40 -5.22 -6.04
N GLY A 117 -2.26 -5.61 -6.59
CA GLY A 117 -1.26 -4.69 -7.11
C GLY A 117 -0.68 -3.77 -6.04
N MET A 118 -0.59 -2.47 -6.32
CA MET A 118 -0.01 -1.50 -5.38
C MET A 118 -0.80 -1.37 -4.08
N THR A 119 -2.13 -1.43 -4.12
CA THR A 119 -2.96 -1.36 -2.92
C THR A 119 -2.66 -2.52 -1.98
N ALA A 120 -2.62 -3.74 -2.50
CA ALA A 120 -2.24 -4.91 -1.72
C ALA A 120 -0.78 -4.81 -1.22
N LEU A 121 0.15 -4.31 -2.02
CA LEU A 121 1.54 -4.11 -1.61
C LEU A 121 1.66 -3.10 -0.46
N MET A 122 0.91 -2.00 -0.49
CA MET A 122 0.88 -1.03 0.62
C MET A 122 0.38 -1.67 1.92
N ILE A 123 -0.65 -2.52 1.83
CA ILE A 123 -1.18 -3.26 2.99
C ILE A 123 -0.10 -4.21 3.54
N ILE A 124 0.55 -5.00 2.70
CA ILE A 124 1.64 -5.88 3.10
C ILE A 124 2.75 -5.10 3.81
N ARG A 125 3.18 -3.95 3.25
CA ARG A 125 4.21 -3.10 3.88
C ARG A 125 3.78 -2.53 5.21
N LEU A 126 2.52 -2.15 5.34
CA LEU A 126 1.96 -1.71 6.63
C LEU A 126 2.02 -2.84 7.68
N LEU A 127 1.66 -4.07 7.32
CA LEU A 127 1.68 -5.21 8.22
C LEU A 127 3.11 -5.59 8.64
N GLU A 128 4.05 -5.58 7.70
CA GLU A 128 5.46 -5.88 7.97
C GLU A 128 6.10 -4.84 8.89
N LEU A 129 5.92 -3.56 8.59
CA LEU A 129 6.60 -2.47 9.32
C LEU A 129 5.85 -2.09 10.60
N GLY A 130 4.52 -2.10 10.56
CA GLY A 130 3.68 -1.63 11.67
C GLY A 130 3.41 -2.71 12.73
N LEU A 131 3.29 -3.97 12.33
CA LEU A 131 2.94 -5.08 13.21
C LEU A 131 4.06 -6.12 13.36
N GLY A 132 5.19 -5.95 12.69
CA GLY A 132 6.27 -6.93 12.70
C GLY A 132 5.88 -8.28 12.10
N HIS A 133 4.87 -8.31 11.24
CA HIS A 133 4.31 -9.53 10.66
C HIS A 133 5.16 -9.98 9.46
N HIS A 134 6.10 -10.89 9.69
CA HIS A 134 7.05 -11.35 8.67
C HIS A 134 6.59 -12.56 7.85
N SER A 135 5.41 -13.12 8.10
CA SER A 135 4.95 -14.40 7.52
C SER A 135 3.82 -14.26 6.50
N ILE A 136 3.77 -13.15 5.79
CA ILE A 136 2.74 -12.90 4.76
C ILE A 136 3.02 -13.68 3.47
N HIS A 137 4.21 -14.24 3.34
CA HIS A 137 4.56 -15.13 2.23
C HIS A 137 4.25 -16.58 2.63
N PRO A 138 3.51 -17.34 1.80
CA PRO A 138 3.33 -18.76 2.06
C PRO A 138 4.69 -19.43 2.28
N PRO A 139 4.91 -20.17 3.38
CA PRO A 139 6.21 -20.77 3.70
C PRO A 139 6.74 -21.76 2.64
N HIS A 140 5.93 -22.09 1.66
CA HIS A 140 6.23 -23.06 0.60
C HIS A 140 6.30 -22.44 -0.81
N HIS A 141 6.34 -21.11 -0.94
CA HIS A 141 6.55 -20.54 -2.28
C HIS A 141 7.99 -20.82 -2.72
N PRO A 142 8.23 -21.62 -3.77
CA PRO A 142 9.59 -22.11 -4.11
C PRO A 142 10.57 -21.02 -4.53
N ARG A 143 10.14 -19.76 -4.60
CA ARG A 143 10.93 -18.59 -4.98
C ARG A 143 10.91 -17.44 -3.95
N ALA A 144 10.33 -17.64 -2.77
CA ALA A 144 10.38 -16.68 -1.68
C ALA A 144 11.83 -16.29 -1.26
N PRO A 145 12.83 -17.22 -1.28
CA PRO A 145 14.22 -16.89 -0.96
C PRO A 145 14.85 -15.82 -1.84
N HIS A 146 14.50 -15.74 -3.13
CA HIS A 146 15.09 -14.74 -4.03
C HIS A 146 14.62 -13.31 -3.75
N TRP A 147 13.42 -13.14 -3.23
CA TRP A 147 12.91 -11.83 -2.81
C TRP A 147 13.62 -11.29 -1.58
N ILE A 148 13.84 -12.16 -0.61
CA ILE A 148 14.56 -11.83 0.63
C ILE A 148 16.02 -11.50 0.33
N ALA A 149 16.67 -12.25 -0.55
CA ALA A 149 18.06 -12.02 -0.94
C ALA A 149 18.27 -10.67 -1.67
N VAL A 150 17.35 -10.27 -2.56
CA VAL A 150 17.44 -8.97 -3.26
C VAL A 150 17.22 -7.81 -2.30
N ALA A 151 16.29 -7.92 -1.36
CA ALA A 151 16.04 -6.89 -0.34
C ALA A 151 17.22 -6.77 0.65
N GLN A 152 17.86 -7.87 1.03
CA GLN A 152 19.03 -7.88 1.90
C GLN A 152 20.28 -7.31 1.21
N ASN A 153 20.53 -7.62 -0.04
CA ASN A 153 21.67 -7.08 -0.79
C ASN A 153 21.59 -5.55 -0.99
N HIS A 154 20.39 -4.99 -1.12
CA HIS A 154 20.22 -3.54 -1.14
C HIS A 154 20.47 -2.86 0.22
N ARG A 155 20.25 -3.56 1.34
CA ARG A 155 20.57 -3.04 2.68
C ARG A 155 22.07 -3.09 3.00
N GLU A 156 22.78 -4.10 2.56
CA GLU A 156 24.22 -4.25 2.79
C GLU A 156 25.06 -3.27 1.96
N ASN A 157 24.59 -2.84 0.78
CA ASN A 157 25.30 -1.88 -0.07
C ASN A 157 25.05 -0.40 0.26
N SER A 158 24.11 -0.09 1.18
CA SER A 158 23.81 1.30 1.57
C SER A 158 24.45 1.72 2.91
N PHE A 159 25.24 0.87 3.54
CA PHE A 159 25.93 1.20 4.79
C PHE A 159 27.43 0.82 4.72
N ASN A 160 28.21 1.69 4.09
CA ASN A 160 29.65 1.70 4.28
C ASN A 160 30.08 3.05 4.88
N PRO A 161 30.24 3.15 6.22
CA PRO A 161 30.82 4.31 6.86
C PRO A 161 32.35 4.10 6.96
N SER A 162 33.07 4.36 5.89
CA SER A 162 34.49 4.60 5.99
C SER A 162 34.96 5.36 4.76
N VAL A 163 35.06 6.69 4.94
CA VAL A 163 36.28 7.44 4.69
C VAL A 163 36.20 8.76 5.45
N ALA A 164 37.06 8.86 6.44
CA ALA A 164 37.74 9.98 7.06
C ALA A 164 37.08 11.36 7.11
#